data_54b91b08fcfbd99933573f6799cf4c6a
#
_entry.id   54b91b08fcfbd99933573f6799cf4c6a
#
_cell.length_a   1.000
_cell.length_b   1.000
_cell.length_c   1.000
_cell.angle_alpha   90.00
_cell.angle_beta   90.00
_cell.angle_gamma   90.00
#
_symmetry.space_group_name_H-M   'P 1'
#
loop_
_entity.id
_entity.type
_entity.pdbx_description
1 polymer ?
#
loop_
_entity_poly.entity_id
_entity_poly.type
_entity_poly.pdbx_seq_one_letter_code
_entity_poly.pdbx_strand_id
1 'polypeptide(L)' 'MHPSHPYAELIATYRRAEAEAAHKYGLIKVVEKKGPKAIQVAIDTAAKAAKRRDSYAKKLAELGVALSD' A
#
# COMPACT_ATOMS: atom_id res chain seq x y z
N MET A 1 24.29 -1.35 -11.70
CA MET A 1 23.15 -1.35 -12.62
C MET A 1 22.17 -0.26 -12.28
N HIS A 2 21.82 0.53 -13.24
CA HIS A 2 20.92 1.64 -13.01
C HIS A 2 19.58 1.39 -13.65
N PRO A 3 18.51 1.74 -12.97
CA PRO A 3 17.21 1.69 -13.63
C PRO A 3 17.20 2.68 -14.79
N SER A 4 16.63 2.26 -15.87
CA SER A 4 16.51 3.12 -17.03
C SER A 4 15.41 4.17 -16.84
N HIS A 5 14.50 3.93 -15.90
CA HIS A 5 13.37 4.82 -15.66
C HIS A 5 13.71 5.78 -14.51
N PRO A 6 13.55 7.11 -14.72
CA PRO A 6 13.91 8.07 -13.67
C PRO A 6 13.09 7.93 -12.39
N TYR A 7 11.93 7.31 -12.47
CA TYR A 7 11.08 7.12 -11.29
C TYR A 7 11.04 5.69 -10.80
N ALA A 8 12.04 4.89 -11.18
CA ALA A 8 12.03 3.45 -10.85
C ALA A 8 11.95 3.21 -9.35
N GLU A 9 12.67 4.00 -8.55
CA GLU A 9 12.64 3.83 -7.10
C GLU A 9 11.28 4.18 -6.52
N LEU A 10 10.66 5.23 -7.04
CA LEU A 10 9.34 5.64 -6.57
C LEU A 10 8.30 4.59 -6.92
N ILE A 11 8.39 4.02 -8.13
CA ILE A 11 7.49 2.94 -8.54
C ILE A 11 7.68 1.73 -7.62
N ALA A 12 8.93 1.37 -7.33
CA ALA A 12 9.21 0.24 -6.45
C ALA A 12 8.64 0.49 -5.04
N THR A 13 8.76 1.72 -4.55
CA THR A 13 8.20 2.07 -3.25
C THR A 13 6.69 1.97 -3.25
N TYR A 14 6.05 2.43 -4.33
CA TYR A 14 4.60 2.29 -4.46
C TYR A 14 4.19 0.82 -4.48
N ARG A 15 4.91 -0.02 -5.23
CA ARG A 15 4.59 -1.44 -5.29
C ARG A 15 4.70 -2.12 -3.92
N ARG A 16 5.71 -1.73 -3.14
CA ARG A 16 5.84 -2.26 -1.79
C ARG A 16 4.70 -1.78 -0.89
N ALA A 17 4.32 -0.52 -1.02
CA ALA A 17 3.20 0.02 -0.24
C ALA A 17 1.89 -0.68 -0.62
N GLU A 18 1.71 -0.96 -1.90
CA GLU A 18 0.55 -1.67 -2.39
C GLU A 18 0.48 -3.08 -1.81
N ALA A 19 1.60 -3.79 -1.82
CA ALA A 19 1.67 -5.14 -1.27
C ALA A 19 1.43 -5.12 0.23
N GLU A 20 1.98 -4.14 0.93
CA GLU A 20 1.77 -4.01 2.37
C GLU A 20 0.31 -3.75 2.70
N ALA A 21 -0.35 -2.87 1.95
CA ALA A 21 -1.77 -2.60 2.16
C ALA A 21 -2.60 -3.86 1.96
N ALA A 22 -2.32 -4.62 0.91
CA ALA A 22 -3.05 -5.86 0.65
C ALA A 22 -2.84 -6.85 1.79
N HIS A 23 -1.61 -6.95 2.30
CA HIS A 23 -1.31 -7.83 3.42
C HIS A 23 -2.08 -7.42 4.68
N LYS A 24 -2.09 -6.13 4.99
CA LYS A 24 -2.78 -5.62 6.18
C LYS A 24 -4.28 -5.86 6.10
N TYR A 25 -4.87 -5.67 4.91
CA TYR A 25 -6.29 -5.96 4.75
C TYR A 25 -6.58 -7.45 4.93
N GLY A 26 -5.67 -8.31 4.47
CA GLY A 26 -5.82 -9.75 4.69
C GLY A 26 -5.81 -10.13 6.17
N LEU A 27 -5.06 -9.38 6.99
CA LEU A 27 -4.99 -9.66 8.42
C LEU A 27 -6.30 -9.40 9.16
N ILE A 28 -7.18 -8.57 8.60
CA ILE A 28 -8.48 -8.34 9.23
C ILE A 28 -9.25 -9.64 9.36
N LYS A 29 -9.24 -10.46 8.31
CA LYS A 29 -9.89 -11.76 8.36
C LYS A 29 -9.24 -12.69 9.38
N VAL A 30 -7.91 -12.62 9.49
CA VAL A 30 -7.19 -13.49 10.42
C VAL A 30 -7.58 -13.19 11.85
N VAL A 31 -7.84 -11.92 12.19
CA VAL A 31 -8.12 -11.53 13.56
C VAL A 31 -9.62 -11.43 13.88
N GLU A 32 -10.49 -11.74 12.93
CA GLU A 32 -11.93 -11.51 13.16
C GLU A 32 -12.49 -12.33 14.30
N LYS A 33 -11.86 -13.44 14.64
CA LYS A 33 -12.28 -14.26 15.78
C LYS A 33 -11.67 -13.81 17.09
N LYS A 34 -10.80 -12.80 17.06
CA LYS A 34 -10.13 -12.34 18.28
C LYS A 34 -10.87 -11.22 18.98
N GLY A 35 -11.98 -10.79 18.44
CA GLY A 35 -12.83 -9.82 19.08
C GLY A 35 -12.77 -8.45 18.42
N PRO A 36 -13.73 -7.56 18.79
CA PRO A 36 -13.88 -6.28 18.12
C PRO A 36 -12.68 -5.36 18.25
N LYS A 37 -11.97 -5.43 19.37
CA LYS A 37 -10.82 -4.57 19.57
C LYS A 37 -9.69 -4.94 18.61
N ALA A 38 -9.43 -6.24 18.46
CA ALA A 38 -8.39 -6.70 17.53
C ALA A 38 -8.76 -6.36 16.10
N ILE A 39 -10.04 -6.51 15.76
CA ILE A 39 -10.53 -6.16 14.43
C ILE A 39 -10.32 -4.67 14.16
N GLN A 40 -10.65 -3.82 15.14
CA GLN A 40 -10.51 -2.38 14.97
C GLN A 40 -9.05 -1.98 14.76
N VAL A 41 -8.13 -2.58 15.52
CA VAL A 41 -6.71 -2.32 15.34
C VAL A 41 -6.26 -2.73 13.94
N ALA A 42 -6.72 -3.89 13.47
CA ALA A 42 -6.35 -4.36 12.14
C ALA A 42 -6.91 -3.44 11.05
N ILE A 43 -8.14 -2.95 11.22
CA ILE A 43 -8.73 -2.01 10.27
C ILE A 43 -7.95 -0.70 10.23
N ASP A 44 -7.59 -0.17 11.40
CA ASP A 44 -6.83 1.07 11.47
C ASP A 44 -5.47 0.94 10.82
N THR A 45 -4.81 -0.19 11.06
CA THR A 45 -3.50 -0.47 10.46
C THR A 45 -3.60 -0.57 8.94
N ALA A 46 -4.64 -1.26 8.46
CA ALA A 46 -4.86 -1.40 7.02
C ALA A 46 -5.16 -0.05 6.38
N ALA A 47 -5.94 0.79 7.06
CA ALA A 47 -6.28 2.11 6.55
C ALA A 47 -5.04 2.99 6.41
N LYS A 48 -4.13 2.91 7.38
CA LYS A 48 -2.88 3.67 7.30
C LYS A 48 -2.01 3.20 6.14
N ALA A 49 -1.94 1.90 5.94
CA ALA A 49 -1.17 1.34 4.82
C ALA A 49 -1.79 1.77 3.49
N ALA A 50 -3.11 1.78 3.41
CA ALA A 50 -3.80 2.21 2.19
C ALA A 50 -3.56 3.69 1.90
N LYS A 51 -3.53 4.52 2.94
CA LYS A 51 -3.24 5.95 2.77
C LYS A 51 -1.84 6.15 2.20
N ARG A 52 -0.87 5.40 2.70
CA ARG A 52 0.49 5.48 2.20
C ARG A 52 0.56 5.08 0.74
N ARG A 53 -0.10 3.96 0.39
CA ARG A 53 -0.18 3.52 -0.99
C ARG A 53 -0.77 4.60 -1.88
N ASP A 54 -1.88 5.19 -1.46
CA ASP A 54 -2.59 6.18 -2.25
C ASP A 54 -1.77 7.46 -2.41
N SER A 55 -0.99 7.81 -1.39
CA SER A 55 -0.08 8.95 -1.46
C SER A 55 0.95 8.78 -2.56
N TYR A 56 1.55 7.61 -2.64
CA TYR A 56 2.51 7.32 -3.70
C TYR A 56 1.85 7.26 -5.07
N ALA A 57 0.65 6.67 -5.14
CA ALA A 57 -0.09 6.61 -6.39
C ALA A 57 -0.38 8.01 -6.92
N LYS A 58 -0.79 8.90 -6.03
CA LYS A 58 -1.07 10.28 -6.40
C LYS A 58 0.18 10.97 -6.92
N LYS A 59 1.30 10.79 -6.22
CA LYS A 59 2.55 11.40 -6.63
C LYS A 59 2.99 10.93 -8.01
N LEU A 60 2.87 9.62 -8.26
CA LEU A 60 3.23 9.08 -9.56
C LEU A 60 2.31 9.59 -10.66
N ALA A 61 1.02 9.73 -10.36
CA ALA A 61 0.07 10.27 -11.33
C ALA A 61 0.41 11.71 -11.68
N GLU A 62 0.82 12.50 -10.69
CA GLU A 62 1.21 13.90 -10.92
C GLU A 62 2.47 14.00 -11.78
N LEU A 63 3.32 12.98 -11.72
CA LEU A 63 4.52 12.93 -12.54
C LEU A 63 4.27 12.33 -13.92
N GLY A 64 3.03 11.94 -14.20
CA GLY A 64 2.69 11.36 -15.49
C GLY A 64 3.09 9.92 -15.66
N VAL A 65 3.35 9.22 -14.55
CA VAL A 65 3.77 7.81 -14.61
C VAL A 65 2.54 6.92 -14.60
N ALA A 66 2.45 6.05 -15.61
CA ALA A 66 1.37 5.07 -15.67
C ALA A 66 1.70 3.88 -14.79
N LEU A 67 0.73 3.47 -13.97
CA LEU A 67 0.89 2.34 -13.07
C LEU A 67 0.15 1.10 -13.53
N SER A 68 -0.67 1.24 -14.54
CA SER A 68 -1.40 0.09 -15.08
C SER A 68 -0.46 -0.80 -15.87
N ASP A 69 -0.67 -2.08 -15.76
CA ASP A 69 0.15 -3.05 -16.47
C ASP A 69 -0.34 -3.31 -17.87
#